data_14b465e650615d06724a62d5af57fb0d
#
_entry.id   14b465e650615d06724a62d5af57fb0d
#
_cell.length_a   1.000
_cell.length_b   1.000
_cell.length_c   1.000
_cell.angle_alpha   90.00
_cell.angle_beta   90.00
_cell.angle_gamma   90.00
#
_symmetry.space_group_name_H-M   'P 1'
#
loop_
_entity.id
_entity.type
_entity.pdbx_description
1 polymer ?
#
loop_
_entity_poly.entity_id
_entity_poly.type
_entity_poly.pdbx_seq_one_letter_code
_entity_poly.pdbx_strand_id
1 'polypeptide(L)'
;QDEALNARRETASLRPPLEFGIEVENFAGSGVTQGFDEAEITVSLSSVIELGSKRSARIALMDSKAGKLRAELRSGALDVLGGMTSQFITALALREQLSLAQESSALASRTSLTVQQRVEAGVAADAELLRSQALESQAKIAAERVSHQLDVAVVGLGVFWGSRERTPYDVEGDLFDFGQDKTFPELWELVASSPAVRVFASEERLKDAEIRLAESRSRLDIRWSLGVRRLEGIDENALVGSLQIPLFSGRRNRGELAAFRSERAEIEVRREQSLNVLYARLYDAYATRAQSIAAVQTLADETIPALTSALKETQSAYDAGLYSYLELIAAQRALIDAKQTHIATAANALQAAVVIEQLTGIPLQPGTDAG
;
A
#
# COMPACT_ATOMS: atom_id res chain seq x y z
N GLN A 1 -0.09 1.77 17.05
CA GLN A 1 1.38 1.69 17.02
C GLN A 1 2.04 2.98 17.49
N ASP A 2 1.52 4.16 17.13
CA ASP A 2 2.07 5.46 17.56
C ASP A 2 1.98 5.64 19.09
N GLU A 3 0.84 5.30 19.70
CA GLU A 3 0.70 5.29 21.17
C GLU A 3 1.71 4.37 21.87
N ALA A 4 1.95 3.17 21.31
CA ALA A 4 2.93 2.24 21.85
C ALA A 4 4.37 2.78 21.76
N LEU A 5 4.70 3.50 20.69
CA LEU A 5 6.00 4.17 20.55
C LEU A 5 6.15 5.34 21.52
N ASN A 6 5.08 6.11 21.74
CA ASN A 6 5.08 7.20 22.74
C ASN A 6 5.29 6.67 24.17
N ALA A 7 4.60 5.59 24.54
CA ALA A 7 4.81 4.93 25.84
C ALA A 7 6.24 4.39 25.99
N ARG A 8 6.80 3.77 24.94
CA ARG A 8 8.19 3.31 24.94
C ARG A 8 9.19 4.46 25.00
N ARG A 9 8.89 5.59 24.37
CA ARG A 9 9.69 6.83 24.46
C ARG A 9 9.71 7.36 25.88
N GLU A 10 8.58 7.37 26.57
CA GLU A 10 8.48 7.75 27.98
C GLU A 10 9.39 6.83 28.83
N THR A 11 9.25 5.50 28.69
CA THR A 11 10.13 4.54 29.37
C THR A 11 11.61 4.77 29.05
N ALA A 12 11.96 5.03 27.77
CA ALA A 12 13.33 5.31 27.34
C ALA A 12 13.90 6.61 27.95
N SER A 13 13.01 7.51 28.37
CA SER A 13 13.36 8.79 29.00
C SER A 13 13.68 8.68 30.49
N LEU A 14 13.36 7.55 31.11
CA LEU A 14 13.61 7.36 32.54
C LEU A 14 15.10 7.21 32.82
N ARG A 15 15.51 7.71 33.99
CA ARG A 15 16.83 7.45 34.56
C ARG A 15 16.85 6.06 35.18
N PRO A 16 18.04 5.46 35.39
CA PRO A 16 18.15 4.24 36.17
C PRO A 16 17.47 4.39 37.53
N PRO A 17 16.75 3.36 38.00
CA PRO A 17 16.04 3.43 39.28
C PRO A 17 16.99 3.55 40.44
N LEU A 18 16.47 4.08 41.54
CA LEU A 18 17.06 3.86 42.86
C LEU A 18 16.65 2.50 43.34
N GLU A 19 17.63 1.72 43.77
CA GLU A 19 17.46 0.37 44.30
C GLU A 19 17.69 0.40 45.82
N PHE A 20 16.75 -0.10 46.61
CA PHE A 20 16.90 -0.32 48.02
C PHE A 20 17.35 -1.77 48.25
N GLY A 21 18.42 -1.95 49.00
CA GLY A 21 18.99 -3.25 49.30
C GLY A 21 19.10 -3.47 50.82
N ILE A 22 18.88 -4.71 51.24
CA ILE A 22 19.19 -5.19 52.57
C ILE A 22 20.11 -6.42 52.38
N GLU A 23 21.26 -6.40 53.04
CA GLU A 23 22.23 -7.47 53.02
C GLU A 23 22.52 -7.90 54.45
N VAL A 24 22.51 -9.20 54.70
CA VAL A 24 22.81 -9.78 55.98
C VAL A 24 23.96 -10.76 55.81
N GLU A 25 25.06 -10.52 56.53
CA GLU A 25 26.27 -11.31 56.44
C GLU A 25 26.61 -11.89 57.83
N ASN A 26 27.52 -12.85 57.89
CA ASN A 26 28.04 -13.44 59.11
C ASN A 26 26.97 -14.03 60.06
N PHE A 27 25.92 -14.66 59.52
CA PHE A 27 24.86 -15.31 60.29
C PHE A 27 24.75 -16.79 59.96
N ALA A 28 24.26 -17.61 60.94
CA ALA A 28 23.98 -19.05 60.77
C ALA A 28 25.20 -19.88 60.33
N GLY A 29 26.41 -19.43 60.58
CA GLY A 29 27.67 -20.10 60.30
C GLY A 29 28.10 -21.07 61.41
N SER A 30 29.43 -21.33 61.54
CA SER A 30 30.03 -22.13 62.57
C SER A 30 31.05 -21.31 63.36
N GLY A 31 31.29 -21.69 64.61
CA GLY A 31 32.20 -20.95 65.49
C GLY A 31 31.66 -19.62 65.90
N VAL A 32 32.39 -18.52 65.70
CA VAL A 32 32.00 -17.14 66.11
C VAL A 32 30.85 -16.61 65.34
N THR A 33 30.56 -17.15 64.17
CA THR A 33 29.40 -16.75 63.35
C THR A 33 28.13 -17.58 63.53
N GLN A 34 28.08 -18.35 64.62
CA GLN A 34 26.94 -19.19 64.99
C GLN A 34 25.76 -18.27 65.46
N GLY A 35 24.60 -18.45 64.90
CA GLY A 35 23.43 -17.61 65.23
C GLY A 35 23.49 -16.23 64.57
N PHE A 36 23.05 -15.19 65.29
CA PHE A 36 23.02 -13.78 64.83
C PHE A 36 23.95 -12.86 65.64
N ASP A 37 24.71 -13.39 66.57
CA ASP A 37 25.49 -12.59 67.53
C ASP A 37 26.60 -11.75 66.85
N GLU A 38 27.13 -12.25 65.72
CA GLU A 38 28.13 -11.55 64.88
C GLU A 38 27.56 -11.09 63.55
N ALA A 39 26.23 -11.03 63.42
CA ALA A 39 25.60 -10.66 62.18
C ALA A 39 25.90 -9.20 61.82
N GLU A 40 26.12 -8.99 60.52
CA GLU A 40 26.24 -7.66 59.93
C GLU A 40 25.00 -7.39 59.05
N ILE A 41 24.23 -6.38 59.37
CA ILE A 41 23.05 -6.00 58.62
C ILE A 41 23.34 -4.68 57.93
N THR A 42 23.36 -4.70 56.61
CA THR A 42 23.56 -3.51 55.77
C THR A 42 22.25 -3.10 55.08
N VAL A 43 21.82 -1.86 55.31
CA VAL A 43 20.74 -1.23 54.57
C VAL A 43 21.36 -0.21 53.63
N SER A 44 21.11 -0.32 52.34
CA SER A 44 21.74 0.51 51.31
C SER A 44 20.78 1.03 50.29
N LEU A 45 21.14 2.19 49.72
CA LEU A 45 20.53 2.79 48.54
C LEU A 45 21.57 2.81 47.43
N SER A 46 21.20 2.30 46.23
CA SER A 46 22.12 2.25 45.09
C SER A 46 21.45 2.75 43.81
N SER A 47 22.25 3.16 42.84
CA SER A 47 21.81 3.48 41.51
C SER A 47 22.99 3.45 40.54
N VAL A 48 22.66 3.67 39.24
CA VAL A 48 23.65 3.75 38.17
C VAL A 48 23.69 5.17 37.61
N ILE A 49 24.87 5.77 37.53
CA ILE A 49 25.15 6.99 36.79
C ILE A 49 25.52 6.59 35.37
N GLU A 50 24.58 6.79 34.43
CA GLU A 50 24.83 6.54 33.01
C GLU A 50 25.74 7.63 32.44
N LEU A 51 26.89 7.22 31.87
CA LEU A 51 27.79 8.09 31.13
C LEU A 51 27.58 7.92 29.62
N GLY A 52 28.01 8.93 28.82
CA GLY A 52 27.98 8.85 27.36
C GLY A 52 26.60 9.09 26.72
N SER A 53 25.73 9.86 27.37
CA SER A 53 24.44 10.30 26.81
C SER A 53 23.49 9.16 26.45
N LYS A 54 23.56 8.02 27.15
CA LYS A 54 22.73 6.83 26.88
C LYS A 54 21.24 7.15 26.86
N ARG A 55 20.76 7.94 27.80
CA ARG A 55 19.36 8.36 27.88
C ARG A 55 18.92 9.13 26.62
N SER A 56 19.71 10.11 26.17
CA SER A 56 19.39 10.86 24.93
C SER A 56 19.47 9.99 23.69
N ALA A 57 20.38 9.01 23.64
CA ALA A 57 20.45 8.06 22.54
C ALA A 57 19.24 7.13 22.51
N ARG A 58 18.73 6.66 23.68
CA ARG A 58 17.48 5.89 23.76
C ARG A 58 16.28 6.69 23.28
N ILE A 59 16.16 7.95 23.67
CA ILE A 59 15.08 8.84 23.22
C ILE A 59 15.18 9.04 21.72
N ALA A 60 16.34 9.39 21.18
CA ALA A 60 16.58 9.59 19.74
C ALA A 60 16.25 8.33 18.90
N LEU A 61 16.51 7.14 19.46
CA LEU A 61 16.11 5.89 18.82
C LEU A 61 14.58 5.77 18.72
N MET A 62 13.84 6.11 19.79
CA MET A 62 12.38 6.05 19.77
C MET A 62 11.79 7.10 18.81
N ASP A 63 12.34 8.31 18.80
CA ASP A 63 11.96 9.37 17.86
C ASP A 63 12.20 8.96 16.39
N SER A 64 13.32 8.27 16.11
CA SER A 64 13.63 7.74 14.79
C SER A 64 12.68 6.61 14.37
N LYS A 65 12.29 5.73 15.31
CA LYS A 65 11.27 4.68 15.06
C LYS A 65 9.91 5.28 14.74
N ALA A 66 9.50 6.32 15.47
CA ALA A 66 8.26 7.04 15.19
C ALA A 66 8.31 7.76 13.82
N GLY A 67 9.48 8.31 13.47
CA GLY A 67 9.73 8.91 12.15
C GLY A 67 9.59 7.91 11.01
N LYS A 68 10.17 6.70 11.17
CA LYS A 68 10.04 5.62 10.19
C LYS A 68 8.58 5.17 10.06
N LEU A 69 7.89 4.91 11.14
CA LEU A 69 6.48 4.52 11.12
C LEU A 69 5.61 5.55 10.37
N ARG A 70 5.82 6.84 10.61
CA ARG A 70 5.08 7.90 9.90
C ARG A 70 5.37 7.91 8.40
N ALA A 71 6.61 7.63 7.99
CA ALA A 71 6.96 7.53 6.58
C ALA A 71 6.30 6.31 5.91
N GLU A 72 6.30 5.15 6.59
CA GLU A 72 5.64 3.92 6.14
C GLU A 72 4.12 4.11 6.02
N LEU A 73 3.48 4.76 7.00
CA LEU A 73 2.03 5.04 6.97
C LEU A 73 1.66 5.96 5.79
N ARG A 74 2.50 6.96 5.47
CA ARG A 74 2.25 7.82 4.30
C ARG A 74 2.39 7.05 2.98
N SER A 75 3.38 6.16 2.86
CA SER A 75 3.50 5.31 1.68
C SER A 75 2.32 4.35 1.57
N GLY A 76 1.95 3.67 2.66
CA GLY A 76 0.81 2.75 2.68
C GLY A 76 -0.55 3.42 2.41
N ALA A 77 -0.70 4.69 2.80
CA ALA A 77 -1.92 5.46 2.48
C ALA A 77 -2.07 5.66 0.95
N LEU A 78 -0.97 5.90 0.23
CA LEU A 78 -1.00 6.00 -1.24
C LEU A 78 -1.37 4.66 -1.88
N ASP A 79 -0.90 3.54 -1.34
CA ASP A 79 -1.25 2.21 -1.83
C ASP A 79 -2.74 1.93 -1.65
N VAL A 80 -3.33 2.30 -0.51
CA VAL A 80 -4.77 2.17 -0.26
C VAL A 80 -5.58 3.06 -1.20
N LEU A 81 -5.18 4.33 -1.36
CA LEU A 81 -5.83 5.26 -2.28
C LEU A 81 -5.78 4.74 -3.72
N GLY A 82 -4.61 4.30 -4.17
CA GLY A 82 -4.47 3.74 -5.51
C GLY A 82 -5.30 2.46 -5.70
N GLY A 83 -5.36 1.59 -4.71
CA GLY A 83 -6.23 0.41 -4.74
C GLY A 83 -7.71 0.79 -4.86
N MET A 84 -8.16 1.80 -4.11
CA MET A 84 -9.52 2.33 -4.18
C MET A 84 -9.82 2.93 -5.55
N THR A 85 -8.93 3.80 -6.08
CA THR A 85 -9.09 4.42 -7.40
C THR A 85 -9.10 3.36 -8.51
N SER A 86 -8.22 2.36 -8.45
CA SER A 86 -8.21 1.22 -9.38
C SER A 86 -9.54 0.46 -9.39
N GLN A 87 -10.10 0.20 -8.20
CA GLN A 87 -11.40 -0.46 -8.07
C GLN A 87 -12.55 0.42 -8.60
N PHE A 88 -12.46 1.74 -8.39
CA PHE A 88 -13.42 2.71 -8.93
C PHE A 88 -13.40 2.71 -10.47
N ILE A 89 -12.22 2.76 -11.09
CA ILE A 89 -12.06 2.68 -12.55
C ILE A 89 -12.63 1.36 -13.08
N THR A 90 -12.41 0.27 -12.37
CA THR A 90 -12.99 -1.03 -12.74
C THR A 90 -14.52 -0.99 -12.73
N ALA A 91 -15.13 -0.41 -11.71
CA ALA A 91 -16.59 -0.25 -11.63
C ALA A 91 -17.12 0.67 -12.73
N LEU A 92 -16.41 1.77 -13.01
CA LEU A 92 -16.74 2.71 -14.09
C LEU A 92 -16.69 2.02 -15.48
N ALA A 93 -15.65 1.25 -15.75
CA ALA A 93 -15.53 0.47 -16.97
C ALA A 93 -16.66 -0.58 -17.11
N LEU A 94 -17.01 -1.27 -16.01
CA LEU A 94 -18.11 -2.21 -16.01
C LEU A 94 -19.48 -1.55 -16.22
N ARG A 95 -19.67 -0.32 -15.77
CA ARG A 95 -20.88 0.46 -16.08
C ARG A 95 -21.01 0.73 -17.58
N GLU A 96 -19.92 1.17 -18.22
CA GLU A 96 -19.89 1.38 -19.69
C GLU A 96 -20.07 0.06 -20.45
N GLN A 97 -19.43 -1.04 -19.98
CA GLN A 97 -19.62 -2.36 -20.56
C GLN A 97 -21.06 -2.87 -20.41
N LEU A 98 -21.75 -2.57 -19.31
CA LEU A 98 -23.14 -2.93 -19.10
C LEU A 98 -24.06 -2.19 -20.09
N SER A 99 -23.82 -0.89 -20.27
CA SER A 99 -24.55 -0.09 -21.26
C SER A 99 -24.38 -0.68 -22.67
N LEU A 100 -23.16 -1.02 -23.07
CA LEU A 100 -22.87 -1.66 -24.35
C LEU A 100 -23.51 -3.05 -24.49
N ALA A 101 -23.47 -3.86 -23.44
CA ALA A 101 -24.08 -5.20 -23.46
C ALA A 101 -25.62 -5.13 -23.57
N GLN A 102 -26.24 -4.13 -22.94
CA GLN A 102 -27.69 -3.87 -23.08
C GLN A 102 -28.04 -3.39 -24.51
N GLU A 103 -27.22 -2.48 -25.10
CA GLU A 103 -27.35 -2.07 -26.50
C GLU A 103 -27.26 -3.29 -27.45
N SER A 104 -26.26 -4.14 -27.22
CA SER A 104 -26.05 -5.38 -28.00
C SER A 104 -27.20 -6.35 -27.88
N SER A 105 -27.75 -6.55 -26.67
CA SER A 105 -28.92 -7.40 -26.43
C SER A 105 -30.17 -6.87 -27.14
N ALA A 106 -30.41 -5.55 -27.07
CA ALA A 106 -31.52 -4.93 -27.79
C ALA A 106 -31.36 -5.02 -29.31
N LEU A 107 -30.13 -4.91 -29.82
CA LEU A 107 -29.84 -5.10 -31.25
C LEU A 107 -30.10 -6.54 -31.67
N ALA A 108 -29.65 -7.54 -30.90
CA ALA A 108 -29.87 -8.95 -31.19
C ALA A 108 -31.35 -9.31 -31.18
N SER A 109 -32.14 -8.77 -30.24
CA SER A 109 -33.61 -8.97 -30.22
C SER A 109 -34.30 -8.38 -31.44
N ARG A 110 -33.93 -7.15 -31.87
CA ARG A 110 -34.47 -6.55 -33.10
C ARG A 110 -34.13 -7.38 -34.34
N THR A 111 -32.87 -7.85 -34.44
CA THR A 111 -32.43 -8.70 -35.54
C THR A 111 -33.20 -10.02 -35.58
N SER A 112 -33.42 -10.65 -34.44
CA SER A 112 -34.20 -11.90 -34.30
C SER A 112 -35.64 -11.71 -34.80
N LEU A 113 -36.30 -10.61 -34.43
CA LEU A 113 -37.65 -10.29 -34.91
C LEU A 113 -37.70 -10.06 -36.44
N THR A 114 -36.71 -9.33 -36.98
CA THR A 114 -36.62 -9.12 -38.44
C THR A 114 -36.42 -10.44 -39.19
N VAL A 115 -35.57 -11.30 -38.71
CA VAL A 115 -35.32 -12.63 -39.31
C VAL A 115 -36.61 -13.47 -39.24
N GLN A 116 -37.31 -13.48 -38.11
CA GLN A 116 -38.57 -14.19 -37.96
C GLN A 116 -39.60 -13.72 -39.01
N GLN A 117 -39.81 -12.42 -39.18
CA GLN A 117 -40.71 -11.89 -40.21
C GLN A 117 -40.33 -12.30 -41.64
N ARG A 118 -39.03 -12.39 -41.93
CA ARG A 118 -38.52 -12.86 -43.25
C ARG A 118 -38.74 -14.37 -43.48
N VAL A 119 -38.61 -15.17 -42.43
CA VAL A 119 -38.95 -16.61 -42.50
C VAL A 119 -40.45 -16.81 -42.73
N GLU A 120 -41.30 -16.10 -41.99
CA GLU A 120 -42.74 -16.13 -42.16
C GLU A 120 -43.18 -15.69 -43.57
N ALA A 121 -42.44 -14.75 -44.17
CA ALA A 121 -42.63 -14.34 -45.57
C ALA A 121 -42.02 -15.31 -46.61
N GLY A 122 -41.32 -16.37 -46.17
CA GLY A 122 -40.69 -17.35 -47.05
C GLY A 122 -39.41 -16.88 -47.77
N VAL A 123 -38.80 -15.75 -47.27
CA VAL A 123 -37.61 -15.16 -47.91
C VAL A 123 -36.32 -15.38 -47.08
N ALA A 124 -36.39 -16.13 -45.97
CA ALA A 124 -35.25 -16.55 -45.17
C ALA A 124 -35.41 -18.00 -44.70
N ALA A 125 -34.32 -18.68 -44.36
CA ALA A 125 -34.34 -20.08 -43.92
C ALA A 125 -34.59 -20.19 -42.40
N ASP A 126 -35.29 -21.24 -41.94
CA ASP A 126 -35.47 -21.54 -40.51
C ASP A 126 -34.15 -21.58 -39.73
N ALA A 127 -33.06 -22.03 -40.37
CA ALA A 127 -31.74 -22.06 -39.78
C ALA A 127 -31.21 -20.64 -39.37
N GLU A 128 -31.59 -19.59 -40.10
CA GLU A 128 -31.26 -18.19 -39.75
C GLU A 128 -32.05 -17.75 -38.51
N LEU A 129 -33.32 -18.14 -38.41
CA LEU A 129 -34.14 -17.85 -37.23
C LEU A 129 -33.57 -18.50 -35.96
N LEU A 130 -33.25 -19.79 -36.03
CA LEU A 130 -32.63 -20.52 -34.90
C LEU A 130 -31.32 -19.89 -34.44
N ARG A 131 -30.47 -19.47 -35.40
CA ARG A 131 -29.21 -18.77 -35.11
C ARG A 131 -29.45 -17.40 -34.46
N SER A 132 -30.40 -16.63 -34.97
CA SER A 132 -30.71 -15.31 -34.42
C SER A 132 -31.26 -15.39 -32.98
N GLN A 133 -32.13 -16.36 -32.71
CA GLN A 133 -32.63 -16.63 -31.36
C GLN A 133 -31.53 -17.09 -30.39
N ALA A 134 -30.59 -17.91 -30.84
CA ALA A 134 -29.43 -18.33 -30.06
C ALA A 134 -28.51 -17.12 -29.71
N LEU A 135 -28.25 -16.23 -30.69
CA LEU A 135 -27.44 -15.04 -30.48
C LEU A 135 -28.16 -14.05 -29.54
N GLU A 136 -29.47 -13.86 -29.65
CA GLU A 136 -30.27 -13.07 -28.72
C GLU A 136 -30.14 -13.59 -27.27
N SER A 137 -30.27 -14.91 -27.09
CA SER A 137 -30.12 -15.53 -25.76
C SER A 137 -28.71 -15.32 -25.18
N GLN A 138 -27.67 -15.48 -26.03
CA GLN A 138 -26.27 -15.22 -25.63
C GLN A 138 -26.05 -13.75 -25.23
N ALA A 139 -26.64 -12.79 -25.97
CA ALA A 139 -26.51 -11.38 -25.65
C ALA A 139 -27.20 -11.01 -24.33
N LYS A 140 -28.37 -11.59 -24.03
CA LYS A 140 -29.04 -11.44 -22.72
C LYS A 140 -28.19 -11.96 -21.55
N ILE A 141 -27.64 -13.18 -21.70
CA ILE A 141 -26.74 -13.77 -20.70
C ILE A 141 -25.48 -12.89 -20.51
N ALA A 142 -24.93 -12.34 -21.59
CA ALA A 142 -23.78 -11.44 -21.49
C ALA A 142 -24.09 -10.16 -20.69
N ALA A 143 -25.25 -9.54 -20.92
CA ALA A 143 -25.70 -8.36 -20.17
C ALA A 143 -25.92 -8.67 -18.67
N GLU A 144 -26.57 -9.79 -18.36
CA GLU A 144 -26.75 -10.23 -16.97
C GLU A 144 -25.39 -10.47 -16.27
N ARG A 145 -24.44 -11.12 -16.94
CA ARG A 145 -23.09 -11.36 -16.41
C ARG A 145 -22.39 -10.05 -16.07
N VAL A 146 -22.41 -9.05 -16.96
CA VAL A 146 -21.75 -7.76 -16.71
C VAL A 146 -22.46 -7.02 -15.58
N SER A 147 -23.79 -7.10 -15.47
CA SER A 147 -24.53 -6.54 -14.34
C SER A 147 -24.07 -7.12 -13.00
N HIS A 148 -23.91 -8.45 -12.91
CA HIS A 148 -23.39 -9.08 -11.70
C HIS A 148 -21.92 -8.69 -11.41
N GLN A 149 -21.09 -8.53 -12.44
CA GLN A 149 -19.72 -8.07 -12.27
C GLN A 149 -19.67 -6.64 -11.71
N LEU A 150 -20.53 -5.75 -12.18
CA LEU A 150 -20.65 -4.39 -11.66
C LEU A 150 -21.09 -4.41 -10.19
N ASP A 151 -22.08 -5.23 -9.83
CA ASP A 151 -22.50 -5.39 -8.42
C ASP A 151 -21.33 -5.81 -7.53
N VAL A 152 -20.53 -6.77 -7.97
CA VAL A 152 -19.33 -7.22 -7.22
C VAL A 152 -18.30 -6.11 -7.10
N ALA A 153 -18.06 -5.33 -8.16
CA ALA A 153 -17.12 -4.23 -8.15
C ALA A 153 -17.55 -3.11 -7.20
N VAL A 154 -18.83 -2.77 -7.17
CA VAL A 154 -19.41 -1.76 -6.25
C VAL A 154 -19.30 -2.21 -4.79
N VAL A 155 -19.59 -3.49 -4.49
CA VAL A 155 -19.36 -4.05 -3.15
C VAL A 155 -17.90 -3.98 -2.76
N GLY A 156 -17.00 -4.31 -3.70
CA GLY A 156 -15.55 -4.20 -3.50
C GLY A 156 -15.07 -2.79 -3.17
N LEU A 157 -15.69 -1.76 -3.76
CA LEU A 157 -15.46 -0.36 -3.37
C LEU A 157 -15.85 -0.09 -1.92
N GLY A 158 -17.01 -0.58 -1.49
CA GLY A 158 -17.52 -0.40 -0.12
C GLY A 158 -16.55 -0.86 0.97
N VAL A 159 -15.70 -1.87 0.68
CA VAL A 159 -14.72 -2.41 1.63
C VAL A 159 -13.69 -1.35 2.07
N PHE A 160 -13.33 -0.40 1.20
CA PHE A 160 -12.35 0.64 1.52
C PHE A 160 -12.79 1.59 2.64
N TRP A 161 -14.10 1.75 2.87
CA TRP A 161 -14.64 2.52 4.01
C TRP A 161 -15.40 1.65 5.02
N GLY A 162 -15.12 0.34 5.01
CA GLY A 162 -15.64 -0.62 6.01
C GLY A 162 -17.09 -1.06 5.80
N SER A 163 -17.71 -0.71 4.67
CA SER A 163 -19.04 -1.22 4.33
C SER A 163 -18.92 -2.68 3.88
N ARG A 164 -19.80 -3.53 4.42
CA ARG A 164 -19.95 -4.94 4.02
C ARG A 164 -21.30 -5.21 3.36
N GLU A 165 -22.10 -4.19 3.20
CA GLU A 165 -23.42 -4.28 2.61
C GLU A 165 -23.38 -3.78 1.17
N ARG A 166 -24.26 -4.31 0.32
CA ARG A 166 -24.53 -3.78 -1.00
C ARG A 166 -25.21 -2.42 -0.83
N THR A 167 -24.42 -1.38 -0.72
CA THR A 167 -24.95 -0.01 -0.77
C THR A 167 -25.17 0.34 -2.24
N PRO A 168 -26.33 0.83 -2.62
CA PRO A 168 -26.59 1.25 -3.99
C PRO A 168 -25.87 2.58 -4.24
N TYR A 169 -24.54 2.53 -4.38
CA TYR A 169 -23.78 3.67 -4.90
C TYR A 169 -23.86 3.62 -6.40
N ASP A 170 -24.33 4.70 -7.00
CA ASP A 170 -24.13 4.92 -8.41
C ASP A 170 -22.68 5.38 -8.61
N VAL A 171 -21.97 4.73 -9.55
CA VAL A 171 -20.60 5.07 -9.87
C VAL A 171 -20.65 6.16 -10.93
N GLU A 172 -20.46 7.42 -10.51
CA GLU A 172 -20.46 8.58 -11.41
C GLU A 172 -19.03 8.95 -11.80
N GLY A 173 -18.82 9.25 -13.09
CA GLY A 173 -17.53 9.67 -13.65
C GLY A 173 -17.48 9.47 -15.16
N ASP A 174 -16.45 10.01 -15.79
CA ASP A 174 -16.17 9.83 -17.22
C ASP A 174 -14.94 8.93 -17.38
N LEU A 175 -15.15 7.76 -18.04
CA LEU A 175 -14.08 6.81 -18.32
C LEU A 175 -13.08 7.34 -19.37
N PHE A 176 -13.48 8.34 -20.15
CA PHE A 176 -12.73 8.88 -21.27
C PHE A 176 -12.09 10.24 -20.98
N ASP A 177 -12.21 10.73 -19.74
CA ASP A 177 -11.46 11.89 -19.27
C ASP A 177 -10.12 11.44 -18.68
N PHE A 178 -9.04 11.72 -19.41
CA PHE A 178 -7.69 11.32 -19.02
C PHE A 178 -6.91 12.42 -18.30
N GLY A 179 -7.48 13.63 -18.14
CA GLY A 179 -6.77 14.75 -17.53
C GLY A 179 -5.53 15.19 -18.34
N GLN A 180 -4.61 15.87 -17.65
CA GLN A 180 -3.40 16.41 -18.29
C GLN A 180 -2.20 15.49 -18.11
N ASP A 181 -1.40 15.33 -19.16
CA ASP A 181 -0.17 14.56 -19.13
C ASP A 181 1.03 15.42 -18.68
N LYS A 182 1.87 14.83 -17.84
CA LYS A 182 3.20 15.36 -17.52
C LYS A 182 4.25 14.60 -18.32
N THR A 183 5.40 15.23 -18.59
CA THR A 183 6.51 14.55 -19.25
C THR A 183 7.16 13.51 -18.34
N PHE A 184 7.76 12.48 -18.91
CA PHE A 184 8.43 11.44 -18.14
C PHE A 184 9.52 11.99 -17.18
N PRO A 185 10.38 12.95 -17.58
CA PRO A 185 11.36 13.54 -16.64
C PRO A 185 10.72 14.22 -15.43
N GLU A 186 9.62 14.97 -15.62
CA GLU A 186 8.89 15.61 -14.51
C GLU A 186 8.32 14.56 -13.54
N LEU A 187 7.74 13.48 -14.07
CA LEU A 187 7.22 12.39 -13.25
C LEU A 187 8.33 11.69 -12.48
N TRP A 188 9.50 11.49 -13.10
CA TRP A 188 10.63 10.85 -12.45
C TRP A 188 11.19 11.68 -11.28
N GLU A 189 11.28 12.99 -11.41
CA GLU A 189 11.67 13.88 -10.31
C GLU A 189 10.71 13.75 -9.11
N LEU A 190 9.41 13.64 -9.38
CA LEU A 190 8.40 13.42 -8.35
C LEU A 190 8.58 12.07 -7.66
N VAL A 191 8.83 10.99 -8.42
CA VAL A 191 9.09 9.66 -7.86
C VAL A 191 10.33 9.64 -7.00
N ALA A 192 11.43 10.27 -7.42
CA ALA A 192 12.67 10.35 -6.66
C ALA A 192 12.49 11.05 -5.30
N SER A 193 11.48 11.93 -5.18
CA SER A 193 11.11 12.63 -3.95
C SER A 193 9.86 12.05 -3.24
N SER A 194 9.32 10.94 -3.73
CA SER A 194 8.07 10.35 -3.24
C SER A 194 8.15 9.81 -1.81
N PRO A 195 7.02 9.62 -1.12
CA PRO A 195 6.98 9.00 0.20
C PRO A 195 7.65 7.63 0.25
N ALA A 196 7.53 6.80 -0.78
CA ALA A 196 8.15 5.49 -0.86
C ALA A 196 9.69 5.57 -0.80
N VAL A 197 10.30 6.52 -1.51
CA VAL A 197 11.76 6.75 -1.45
C VAL A 197 12.17 7.39 -0.12
N ARG A 198 11.35 8.25 0.47
CA ARG A 198 11.62 8.86 1.79
C ARG A 198 11.64 7.87 2.95
N VAL A 199 11.05 6.68 2.79
CA VAL A 199 11.15 5.60 3.79
C VAL A 199 12.62 5.23 4.01
N PHE A 200 13.45 5.14 2.96
CA PHE A 200 14.88 4.81 3.07
C PHE A 200 15.64 5.85 3.90
N ALA A 201 15.38 7.14 3.69
CA ALA A 201 15.98 8.19 4.51
C ALA A 201 15.56 8.11 5.99
N SER A 202 14.39 7.56 6.28
CA SER A 202 13.93 7.33 7.65
C SER A 202 14.57 6.07 8.26
N GLU A 203 14.82 5.05 7.46
CA GLU A 203 15.60 3.87 7.85
C GLU A 203 17.05 4.21 8.16
N GLU A 204 17.69 5.05 7.35
CA GLU A 204 19.05 5.55 7.63
C GLU A 204 19.11 6.29 8.97
N ARG A 205 18.18 7.22 9.22
CA ARG A 205 18.11 7.93 10.51
C ARG A 205 17.91 6.97 11.69
N LEU A 206 17.12 5.92 11.50
CA LEU A 206 16.93 4.89 12.51
C LEU A 206 18.23 4.13 12.76
N LYS A 207 18.95 3.70 11.72
CA LYS A 207 20.25 3.02 11.85
C LYS A 207 21.30 3.91 12.48
N ASP A 208 21.35 5.18 12.12
CA ASP A 208 22.24 6.17 12.76
C ASP A 208 21.93 6.33 14.26
N ALA A 209 20.66 6.24 14.65
CA ALA A 209 20.27 6.27 16.06
C ALA A 209 20.64 4.98 16.80
N GLU A 210 20.53 3.81 16.17
CA GLU A 210 20.99 2.52 16.70
C GLU A 210 22.51 2.51 16.89
N ILE A 211 23.27 3.01 15.90
CA ILE A 211 24.73 3.18 16.00
C ILE A 211 25.08 4.08 17.17
N ARG A 212 24.45 5.25 17.30
CA ARG A 212 24.69 6.18 18.41
C ARG A 212 24.37 5.55 19.76
N LEU A 213 23.31 4.77 19.86
CA LEU A 213 22.98 4.04 21.09
C LEU A 213 24.04 2.97 21.41
N ALA A 214 24.46 2.19 20.43
CA ALA A 214 25.52 1.19 20.60
C ALA A 214 26.86 1.84 21.02
N GLU A 215 27.23 2.96 20.40
CA GLU A 215 28.39 3.76 20.80
C GLU A 215 28.29 4.29 22.22
N SER A 216 27.09 4.75 22.62
CA SER A 216 26.86 5.23 23.99
C SER A 216 26.99 4.12 25.03
N ARG A 217 26.53 2.90 24.69
CA ARG A 217 26.65 1.70 25.53
C ARG A 217 28.10 1.24 25.70
N SER A 218 29.02 1.65 24.81
CA SER A 218 30.45 1.39 24.96
C SER A 218 31.07 2.26 26.05
N ARG A 219 30.42 3.31 26.49
CA ARG A 219 30.87 4.16 27.59
C ARG A 219 30.59 3.49 28.92
N LEU A 220 31.47 3.74 29.87
CA LEU A 220 31.38 3.19 31.23
C LEU A 220 30.17 3.77 31.98
N ASP A 221 29.54 2.94 32.81
CA ASP A 221 28.57 3.42 33.80
C ASP A 221 29.21 3.27 35.18
N ILE A 222 28.81 4.11 36.10
CA ILE A 222 29.26 4.10 37.47
C ILE A 222 28.09 3.66 38.34
N ARG A 223 28.21 2.47 38.94
CA ARG A 223 27.28 2.05 39.99
C ARG A 223 27.79 2.56 41.32
N TRP A 224 26.94 3.20 42.07
CA TRP A 224 27.23 3.66 43.42
C TRP A 224 26.25 3.03 44.40
N SER A 225 26.71 2.82 45.63
CA SER A 225 25.89 2.41 46.76
C SER A 225 26.32 3.19 48.00
N LEU A 226 25.35 3.59 48.78
CA LEU A 226 25.58 4.21 50.09
C LEU A 226 24.65 3.55 51.10
N GLY A 227 25.16 3.14 52.25
CA GLY A 227 24.38 2.43 53.25
C GLY A 227 24.87 2.64 54.66
N VAL A 228 24.10 2.08 55.59
CA VAL A 228 24.43 1.97 57.00
C VAL A 228 24.51 0.50 57.33
N ARG A 229 25.59 0.08 57.98
CA ARG A 229 25.83 -1.27 58.44
C ARG A 229 25.73 -1.29 59.96
N ARG A 230 24.91 -2.17 60.49
CA ARG A 230 24.85 -2.56 61.90
C ARG A 230 25.76 -3.78 62.12
N LEU A 231 26.67 -3.68 63.09
CA LEU A 231 27.59 -4.69 63.54
C LEU A 231 27.08 -5.21 64.87
N GLU A 232 26.40 -6.38 64.91
CA GLU A 232 25.78 -6.85 66.16
C GLU A 232 26.85 -7.27 67.17
N GLY A 233 27.97 -7.86 66.75
CA GLY A 233 29.02 -8.36 67.63
C GLY A 233 29.68 -7.29 68.49
N ILE A 234 29.68 -6.03 68.07
CA ILE A 234 30.29 -4.90 68.82
C ILE A 234 29.29 -3.77 69.13
N ASP A 235 28.00 -3.97 68.78
CA ASP A 235 26.90 -3.02 69.01
C ASP A 235 27.14 -1.63 68.37
N GLU A 236 27.77 -1.60 67.17
CA GLU A 236 28.13 -0.35 66.51
C GLU A 236 27.46 -0.19 65.11
N ASN A 237 27.38 1.05 64.63
CA ASN A 237 26.94 1.34 63.28
C ASN A 237 28.07 1.98 62.47
N ALA A 238 28.19 1.57 61.20
CA ALA A 238 29.17 2.11 60.26
C ALA A 238 28.49 2.64 58.98
N LEU A 239 29.03 3.69 58.39
CA LEU A 239 28.67 4.10 57.03
C LEU A 239 29.48 3.23 56.03
N VAL A 240 28.78 2.70 55.03
CA VAL A 240 29.37 1.92 53.93
C VAL A 240 29.07 2.56 52.61
N GLY A 241 30.05 2.67 51.75
CA GLY A 241 29.89 3.17 50.38
C GLY A 241 30.66 2.34 49.40
N SER A 242 30.09 2.12 48.21
CA SER A 242 30.78 1.43 47.12
C SER A 242 30.66 2.17 45.79
N LEU A 243 31.69 2.03 44.99
CA LEU A 243 31.73 2.47 43.59
C LEU A 243 32.20 1.28 42.74
N GLN A 244 31.39 0.93 41.75
CA GLN A 244 31.70 -0.19 40.84
C GLN A 244 31.75 0.32 39.41
N ILE A 245 32.86 0.12 38.72
CA ILE A 245 33.13 0.57 37.37
C ILE A 245 33.49 -0.65 36.52
N PRO A 246 32.68 -1.06 35.52
CA PRO A 246 33.00 -2.18 34.65
C PRO A 246 34.14 -1.80 33.70
N LEU A 247 35.22 -2.61 33.68
CA LEU A 247 36.36 -2.41 32.77
C LEU A 247 36.13 -3.14 31.47
N PHE A 248 36.69 -2.59 30.36
CA PHE A 248 36.71 -3.21 29.02
C PHE A 248 35.31 -3.38 28.35
N SER A 249 34.32 -2.59 28.73
CA SER A 249 32.97 -2.63 28.14
C SER A 249 32.95 -2.37 26.62
N GLY A 250 33.88 -1.55 26.12
CA GLY A 250 33.97 -1.20 24.70
C GLY A 250 34.27 -2.37 23.74
N ARG A 251 34.92 -3.44 24.22
CA ARG A 251 35.20 -4.62 23.37
C ARG A 251 33.96 -5.44 23.05
N ARG A 252 32.99 -5.49 23.98
CA ARG A 252 31.75 -6.27 23.82
C ARG A 252 30.80 -5.72 22.76
N ASN A 253 30.82 -4.41 22.52
CA ASN A 253 29.92 -3.76 21.57
C ASN A 253 30.51 -3.62 20.15
N ARG A 254 31.75 -4.04 19.91
CA ARG A 254 32.39 -3.92 18.59
C ARG A 254 31.66 -4.67 17.48
N GLY A 255 31.20 -5.89 17.78
CA GLY A 255 30.47 -6.73 16.83
C GLY A 255 29.10 -6.12 16.48
N GLU A 256 28.34 -5.69 17.48
CA GLU A 256 27.04 -5.03 17.29
C GLU A 256 27.19 -3.74 16.47
N LEU A 257 28.20 -2.93 16.79
CA LEU A 257 28.49 -1.69 16.04
C LEU A 257 28.89 -1.96 14.60
N ALA A 258 29.69 -3.01 14.35
CA ALA A 258 30.06 -3.41 12.99
C ALA A 258 28.83 -3.90 12.20
N ALA A 259 27.94 -4.67 12.84
CA ALA A 259 26.68 -5.12 12.24
C ALA A 259 25.80 -3.93 11.84
N PHE A 260 25.54 -3.00 12.74
CA PHE A 260 24.70 -1.82 12.42
C PHE A 260 25.31 -0.95 11.32
N ARG A 261 26.62 -0.81 11.25
CA ARG A 261 27.28 -0.09 10.16
C ARG A 261 27.14 -0.80 8.81
N SER A 262 27.24 -2.12 8.80
CA SER A 262 27.01 -2.94 7.61
C SER A 262 25.55 -2.85 7.14
N GLU A 263 24.59 -2.96 8.05
CA GLU A 263 23.16 -2.82 7.77
C GLU A 263 22.82 -1.42 7.25
N ARG A 264 23.48 -0.37 7.76
CA ARG A 264 23.31 0.99 7.24
C ARG A 264 23.82 1.11 5.80
N ALA A 265 24.97 0.50 5.48
CA ALA A 265 25.48 0.49 4.12
C ALA A 265 24.59 -0.28 3.15
N GLU A 266 23.93 -1.34 3.61
CA GLU A 266 22.94 -2.10 2.84
C GLU A 266 21.72 -1.26 2.44
N ILE A 267 21.27 -0.31 3.29
CA ILE A 267 20.13 0.56 3.00
C ILE A 267 20.36 1.36 1.70
N GLU A 268 21.55 1.86 1.48
CA GLU A 268 21.88 2.62 0.27
C GLU A 268 21.76 1.74 -0.99
N VAL A 269 22.27 0.50 -0.91
CA VAL A 269 22.16 -0.46 -2.03
C VAL A 269 20.69 -0.81 -2.31
N ARG A 270 19.89 -1.05 -1.24
CA ARG A 270 18.45 -1.31 -1.38
C ARG A 270 17.70 -0.11 -1.95
N ARG A 271 18.08 1.10 -1.57
CA ARG A 271 17.52 2.35 -2.12
C ARG A 271 17.79 2.45 -3.62
N GLU A 272 19.03 2.23 -4.07
CA GLU A 272 19.39 2.24 -5.49
C GLU A 272 18.61 1.17 -6.28
N GLN A 273 18.56 -0.04 -5.75
CA GLN A 273 17.77 -1.11 -6.37
C GLN A 273 16.29 -0.73 -6.47
N SER A 274 15.72 -0.15 -5.41
CA SER A 274 14.33 0.32 -5.42
C SER A 274 14.09 1.41 -6.46
N LEU A 275 15.00 2.38 -6.57
CA LEU A 275 14.90 3.43 -7.60
C LEU A 275 14.89 2.84 -9.02
N ASN A 276 15.71 1.83 -9.30
CA ASN A 276 15.70 1.15 -10.61
C ASN A 276 14.36 0.45 -10.89
N VAL A 277 13.78 -0.21 -9.89
CA VAL A 277 12.46 -0.86 -10.01
C VAL A 277 11.36 0.20 -10.22
N LEU A 278 11.40 1.30 -9.46
CA LEU A 278 10.44 2.39 -9.58
C LEU A 278 10.54 3.08 -10.95
N TYR A 279 11.76 3.25 -11.47
CA TYR A 279 11.98 3.79 -12.81
C TYR A 279 11.32 2.92 -13.89
N ALA A 280 11.55 1.61 -13.83
CA ALA A 280 10.96 0.67 -14.78
C ALA A 280 9.43 0.65 -14.71
N ARG A 281 8.85 0.64 -13.49
CA ARG A 281 7.39 0.69 -13.29
C ARG A 281 6.79 2.00 -13.79
N LEU A 282 7.46 3.12 -13.52
CA LEU A 282 6.99 4.42 -14.01
C LEU A 282 7.01 4.48 -15.53
N TYR A 283 8.10 3.99 -16.14
CA TYR A 283 8.22 3.99 -17.60
C TYR A 283 7.15 3.12 -18.27
N ASP A 284 6.90 1.93 -17.74
CA ASP A 284 5.85 1.03 -18.21
C ASP A 284 4.46 1.68 -18.12
N ALA A 285 4.13 2.26 -16.96
CA ALA A 285 2.85 2.95 -16.76
C ALA A 285 2.71 4.18 -17.68
N TYR A 286 3.79 4.97 -17.83
CA TYR A 286 3.81 6.12 -18.72
C TYR A 286 3.59 5.74 -20.19
N ALA A 287 4.32 4.73 -20.67
CA ALA A 287 4.21 4.25 -22.05
C ALA A 287 2.84 3.60 -22.31
N THR A 288 2.35 2.78 -21.38
CA THR A 288 1.02 2.15 -21.47
C THR A 288 -0.09 3.20 -21.52
N ARG A 289 0.00 4.25 -20.66
CA ARG A 289 -0.98 5.33 -20.66
C ARG A 289 -0.99 6.07 -21.99
N ALA A 290 0.18 6.51 -22.50
CA ALA A 290 0.30 7.24 -23.75
C ALA A 290 -0.23 6.43 -24.94
N GLN A 291 0.14 5.15 -25.04
CA GLN A 291 -0.34 4.24 -26.07
C GLN A 291 -1.87 4.05 -25.99
N SER A 292 -2.40 3.85 -24.78
CA SER A 292 -3.83 3.62 -24.57
C SER A 292 -4.65 4.85 -24.95
N ILE A 293 -4.23 6.06 -24.58
CA ILE A 293 -4.91 7.32 -24.96
C ILE A 293 -4.95 7.47 -26.49
N ALA A 294 -3.81 7.28 -27.17
CA ALA A 294 -3.75 7.35 -28.62
C ALA A 294 -4.68 6.30 -29.31
N ALA A 295 -4.73 5.08 -28.76
CA ALA A 295 -5.61 4.05 -29.27
C ALA A 295 -7.09 4.35 -29.05
N VAL A 296 -7.46 4.95 -27.88
CA VAL A 296 -8.83 5.40 -27.61
C VAL A 296 -9.26 6.47 -28.62
N GLN A 297 -8.39 7.43 -28.90
CA GLN A 297 -8.66 8.47 -29.89
C GLN A 297 -8.87 7.88 -31.30
N THR A 298 -7.99 6.99 -31.75
CA THR A 298 -8.15 6.31 -33.06
C THR A 298 -9.44 5.50 -33.14
N LEU A 299 -9.79 4.78 -32.05
CA LEU A 299 -11.05 4.03 -32.01
C LEU A 299 -12.27 4.96 -32.06
N ALA A 300 -12.25 6.07 -31.34
CA ALA A 300 -13.37 7.02 -31.28
C ALA A 300 -13.55 7.82 -32.59
N ASP A 301 -12.45 8.28 -33.18
CA ASP A 301 -12.50 9.25 -34.29
C ASP A 301 -12.54 8.56 -35.65
N GLU A 302 -11.98 7.35 -35.78
CA GLU A 302 -11.87 6.67 -37.07
C GLU A 302 -12.61 5.32 -37.11
N THR A 303 -12.28 4.38 -36.19
CA THR A 303 -12.72 3.00 -36.29
C THR A 303 -14.22 2.83 -36.03
N ILE A 304 -14.72 3.35 -34.92
CA ILE A 304 -16.14 3.21 -34.54
C ILE A 304 -17.07 3.93 -35.51
N PRO A 305 -16.79 5.16 -35.98
CA PRO A 305 -17.61 5.81 -37.01
C PRO A 305 -17.64 5.04 -38.35
N ALA A 306 -16.49 4.52 -38.80
CA ALA A 306 -16.40 3.68 -40.01
C ALA A 306 -17.24 2.43 -39.92
N LEU A 307 -17.10 1.66 -38.78
CA LEU A 307 -17.88 0.46 -38.53
C LEU A 307 -19.37 0.71 -38.34
N THR A 308 -19.74 1.86 -37.76
CA THR A 308 -21.13 2.29 -37.62
C THR A 308 -21.75 2.53 -39.00
N SER A 309 -21.03 3.20 -39.89
CA SER A 309 -21.46 3.44 -41.26
C SER A 309 -21.57 2.13 -42.07
N ALA A 310 -20.55 1.25 -41.92
CA ALA A 310 -20.54 -0.08 -42.54
C ALA A 310 -21.73 -0.93 -42.10
N LEU A 311 -22.03 -0.93 -40.79
CA LEU A 311 -23.22 -1.65 -40.28
C LEU A 311 -24.51 -1.13 -40.86
N LYS A 312 -24.67 0.20 -40.96
CA LYS A 312 -25.86 0.82 -41.53
C LYS A 312 -26.08 0.42 -43.02
N GLU A 313 -25.01 0.44 -43.81
CA GLU A 313 -25.07 0.01 -45.21
C GLU A 313 -25.35 -1.46 -45.36
N THR A 314 -24.69 -2.29 -44.53
CA THR A 314 -24.91 -3.75 -44.49
C THR A 314 -26.34 -4.08 -44.10
N GLN A 315 -26.91 -3.41 -43.12
CA GLN A 315 -28.30 -3.58 -42.71
C GLN A 315 -29.25 -3.25 -43.85
N SER A 316 -29.04 -2.11 -44.54
CA SER A 316 -29.87 -1.71 -45.65
C SER A 316 -29.80 -2.71 -46.82
N ALA A 317 -28.60 -3.25 -47.10
CA ALA A 317 -28.40 -4.29 -48.14
C ALA A 317 -29.04 -5.62 -47.75
N TYR A 318 -28.99 -6.01 -46.47
CA TYR A 318 -29.68 -7.19 -45.93
C TYR A 318 -31.21 -7.05 -46.07
N ASP A 319 -31.74 -5.90 -45.70
CA ASP A 319 -33.19 -5.63 -45.82
C ASP A 319 -33.65 -5.67 -47.27
N ALA A 320 -32.83 -5.23 -48.22
CA ALA A 320 -33.06 -5.33 -49.67
C ALA A 320 -32.82 -6.74 -50.25
N GLY A 321 -32.33 -7.73 -49.45
CA GLY A 321 -32.03 -9.09 -49.88
C GLY A 321 -30.74 -9.24 -50.68
N LEU A 322 -29.88 -8.19 -50.67
CA LEU A 322 -28.59 -8.19 -51.41
C LEU A 322 -27.46 -8.83 -50.61
N TYR A 323 -27.53 -8.76 -49.27
CA TYR A 323 -26.54 -9.35 -48.35
C TYR A 323 -27.16 -10.46 -47.53
N SER A 324 -26.29 -11.38 -47.08
CA SER A 324 -26.69 -12.51 -46.28
C SER A 324 -26.79 -12.15 -44.78
N TYR A 325 -27.49 -12.95 -44.01
CA TYR A 325 -27.57 -12.84 -42.56
C TYR A 325 -26.17 -12.89 -41.91
N LEU A 326 -25.23 -13.69 -42.48
CA LEU A 326 -23.88 -13.80 -41.94
C LEU A 326 -23.08 -12.52 -42.09
N GLU A 327 -23.25 -11.76 -43.17
CA GLU A 327 -22.60 -10.46 -43.38
C GLU A 327 -23.13 -9.43 -42.40
N LEU A 328 -24.44 -9.42 -42.13
CA LEU A 328 -25.04 -8.55 -41.13
C LEU A 328 -24.48 -8.81 -39.72
N ILE A 329 -24.44 -10.09 -39.31
CA ILE A 329 -23.92 -10.45 -37.99
C ILE A 329 -22.43 -10.16 -37.89
N ALA A 330 -21.64 -10.33 -38.97
CA ALA A 330 -20.22 -9.96 -38.96
C ALA A 330 -20.01 -8.45 -38.74
N ALA A 331 -20.79 -7.61 -39.42
CA ALA A 331 -20.74 -6.14 -39.24
C ALA A 331 -21.16 -5.72 -37.83
N GLN A 332 -22.22 -6.32 -37.28
CA GLN A 332 -22.65 -6.07 -35.89
C GLN A 332 -21.56 -6.43 -34.88
N ARG A 333 -20.95 -7.63 -35.02
CA ARG A 333 -19.86 -8.06 -34.13
C ARG A 333 -18.66 -7.13 -34.20
N ALA A 334 -18.23 -6.76 -35.41
CA ALA A 334 -17.09 -5.85 -35.59
C ALA A 334 -17.27 -4.52 -34.84
N LEU A 335 -18.47 -3.94 -34.91
CA LEU A 335 -18.78 -2.71 -34.16
C LEU A 335 -18.79 -2.91 -32.65
N ILE A 336 -19.40 -3.99 -32.15
CA ILE A 336 -19.46 -4.27 -30.71
C ILE A 336 -18.04 -4.55 -30.17
N ASP A 337 -17.23 -5.31 -30.88
CA ASP A 337 -15.84 -5.62 -30.50
C ASP A 337 -14.97 -4.34 -30.47
N ALA A 338 -15.15 -3.42 -31.43
CA ALA A 338 -14.47 -2.13 -31.43
C ALA A 338 -14.88 -1.26 -30.23
N LYS A 339 -16.18 -1.19 -29.91
CA LYS A 339 -16.68 -0.47 -28.72
C LYS A 339 -16.17 -1.11 -27.41
N GLN A 340 -16.12 -2.43 -27.30
CA GLN A 340 -15.55 -3.12 -26.15
C GLN A 340 -14.06 -2.81 -25.99
N THR A 341 -13.31 -2.84 -27.10
CA THR A 341 -11.89 -2.48 -27.11
C THR A 341 -11.68 -1.03 -26.67
N HIS A 342 -12.55 -0.09 -27.12
CA HIS A 342 -12.51 1.30 -26.73
C HIS A 342 -12.66 1.47 -25.20
N ILE A 343 -13.67 0.84 -24.59
CA ILE A 343 -13.90 0.86 -23.14
C ILE A 343 -12.69 0.24 -22.38
N ALA A 344 -12.23 -0.93 -22.82
CA ALA A 344 -11.12 -1.62 -22.18
C ALA A 344 -9.81 -0.81 -22.24
N THR A 345 -9.54 -0.18 -23.39
CA THR A 345 -8.35 0.65 -23.58
C THR A 345 -8.41 1.94 -22.75
N ALA A 346 -9.59 2.56 -22.63
CA ALA A 346 -9.78 3.70 -21.75
C ALA A 346 -9.54 3.35 -20.28
N ALA A 347 -10.08 2.21 -19.83
CA ALA A 347 -9.80 1.71 -18.49
C ALA A 347 -8.31 1.46 -18.26
N ASN A 348 -7.58 0.89 -19.22
CA ASN A 348 -6.14 0.68 -19.13
C ASN A 348 -5.36 2.01 -19.01
N ALA A 349 -5.76 3.06 -19.73
CA ALA A 349 -5.15 4.38 -19.64
C ALA A 349 -5.29 4.96 -18.22
N LEU A 350 -6.49 4.86 -17.64
CA LEU A 350 -6.75 5.33 -16.26
C LEU A 350 -6.07 4.45 -15.21
N GLN A 351 -6.00 3.13 -15.38
CA GLN A 351 -5.26 2.24 -14.48
C GLN A 351 -3.76 2.57 -14.49
N ALA A 352 -3.19 2.87 -15.65
CA ALA A 352 -1.81 3.33 -15.75
C ALA A 352 -1.60 4.70 -15.06
N ALA A 353 -2.58 5.60 -15.14
CA ALA A 353 -2.58 6.86 -14.39
C ALA A 353 -2.52 6.63 -12.88
N VAL A 354 -3.33 5.70 -12.35
CA VAL A 354 -3.31 5.33 -10.92
C VAL A 354 -1.91 4.87 -10.48
N VAL A 355 -1.24 4.06 -11.30
CA VAL A 355 0.14 3.63 -10.99
C VAL A 355 1.08 4.83 -10.93
N ILE A 356 0.98 5.77 -11.87
CA ILE A 356 1.79 7.01 -11.87
C ILE A 356 1.51 7.83 -10.61
N GLU A 357 0.24 8.02 -10.24
CA GLU A 357 -0.18 8.76 -9.05
C GLU A 357 0.33 8.10 -7.76
N GLN A 358 0.26 6.77 -7.64
CA GLN A 358 0.83 6.03 -6.51
C GLN A 358 2.34 6.24 -6.40
N LEU A 359 3.06 6.20 -7.52
CA LEU A 359 4.51 6.34 -7.55
C LEU A 359 4.96 7.76 -7.25
N THR A 360 4.26 8.76 -7.76
CA THR A 360 4.59 10.19 -7.58
C THR A 360 4.04 10.76 -6.28
N GLY A 361 2.94 10.21 -5.77
CA GLY A 361 2.19 10.75 -4.64
C GLY A 361 1.40 12.03 -4.97
N ILE A 362 1.18 12.33 -6.25
CA ILE A 362 0.49 13.52 -6.73
C ILE A 362 -0.57 13.09 -7.75
N PRO A 363 -1.83 13.56 -7.66
CA PRO A 363 -2.83 13.27 -8.65
C PRO A 363 -2.48 13.90 -10.01
N LEU A 364 -2.74 13.18 -11.09
CA LEU A 364 -2.59 13.68 -12.48
C LEU A 364 -3.77 14.58 -12.86
N GLN A 365 -4.94 14.30 -12.32
CA GLN A 365 -6.11 15.17 -12.49
C GLN A 365 -6.14 16.21 -11.38
N PRO A 366 -6.43 17.49 -11.66
CA PRO A 366 -6.80 18.43 -10.62
C PRO A 366 -8.05 17.86 -9.96
N GLY A 367 -7.98 17.62 -8.64
CA GLY A 367 -9.17 17.27 -7.89
C GLY A 367 -10.25 18.28 -8.22
N THR A 368 -11.41 17.83 -8.63
CA THR A 368 -12.60 18.66 -8.61
C THR A 368 -12.73 19.13 -7.18
N ASP A 369 -12.42 20.42 -6.95
CA ASP A 369 -12.68 21.06 -5.68
C ASP A 369 -14.12 20.73 -5.31
N ALA A 370 -14.27 19.90 -4.28
CA ALA A 370 -15.55 19.66 -3.65
C ALA A 370 -15.96 20.98 -3.00
N GLY A 371 -16.77 21.77 -3.73
CA GLY A 371 -17.44 22.95 -3.23
C GLY A 371 -18.48 22.60 -2.17
#